data_bc11a8b1ff4baaaed1cd55f9c0f232a9
#
_entry.id   bc11a8b1ff4baaaed1cd55f9c0f232a9
#
_cell.length_a   1.000
_cell.length_b   1.000
_cell.length_c   1.000
_cell.angle_alpha   90.00
_cell.angle_beta   90.00
_cell.angle_gamma   90.00
#
_symmetry.space_group_name_H-M   'P 1'
#
loop_
_entity.id
_entity.type
_entity.pdbx_description
1 polymer ?
#
loop_
_entity_poly.entity_id
_entity_poly.type
_entity_poly.pdbx_seq_one_letter_code
_entity_poly.pdbx_strand_id
1 'polypeptide(L)'
;MSETFSDVEEMSILQSTKKKIGPTADYDAFDHDILVSINSTFATLFDVCGFGGDKPVRINGPEETWDTIITDPRLEWIKDYVFMKVKIAFDPPSNATLLENYNKQITELEWRIYTVLNDYYPDVH
;
A
#
# COMPACT_ATOMS: atom_id res chain seq x y z
N MET A 1 -7.98 -24.59 -11.10
CA MET A 1 -7.81 -24.30 -9.67
C MET A 1 -8.25 -22.89 -9.37
N SER A 2 -9.11 -22.78 -8.42
CA SER A 2 -9.61 -21.48 -8.03
C SER A 2 -8.52 -20.61 -7.42
N GLU A 3 -7.49 -21.20 -6.86
CA GLU A 3 -6.39 -20.45 -6.27
C GLU A 3 -5.65 -19.60 -7.30
N THR A 4 -5.55 -20.10 -8.54
CA THR A 4 -4.85 -19.35 -9.58
C THR A 4 -5.51 -18.01 -9.83
N PHE A 5 -6.85 -18.00 -9.87
CA PHE A 5 -7.59 -16.77 -10.10
C PHE A 5 -7.45 -15.81 -8.90
N SER A 6 -7.56 -16.36 -7.69
CA SER A 6 -7.37 -15.58 -6.46
C SER A 6 -5.98 -14.98 -6.39
N ASP A 7 -4.97 -15.77 -6.79
CA ASP A 7 -3.58 -15.30 -6.75
C ASP A 7 -3.39 -14.11 -7.68
N VAL A 8 -4.01 -14.14 -8.87
CA VAL A 8 -3.89 -13.04 -9.81
C VAL A 8 -4.47 -11.76 -9.22
N GLU A 9 -5.65 -11.86 -8.58
CA GLU A 9 -6.26 -10.69 -7.95
C GLU A 9 -5.41 -10.17 -6.80
N GLU A 10 -4.83 -11.07 -6.01
CA GLU A 10 -4.02 -10.67 -4.87
C GLU A 10 -2.71 -10.05 -5.29
N MET A 11 -2.20 -10.41 -6.46
CA MET A 11 -0.95 -9.84 -6.96
C MET A 11 -1.14 -8.46 -7.57
N SER A 12 -2.31 -8.17 -8.12
CA SER A 12 -2.60 -6.87 -8.70
C SER A 12 -2.68 -5.80 -7.61
N ILE A 13 -1.94 -4.71 -7.79
CA ILE A 13 -1.92 -3.63 -6.81
C ILE A 13 -3.31 -3.02 -6.67
N LEU A 14 -3.95 -2.70 -7.79
CA LEU A 14 -5.28 -2.08 -7.77
C LEU A 14 -6.33 -3.04 -7.21
N GLN A 15 -6.38 -4.27 -7.72
CA GLN A 15 -7.44 -5.21 -7.33
C GLN A 15 -7.32 -5.62 -5.86
N SER A 16 -6.10 -5.86 -5.38
CA SER A 16 -5.91 -6.24 -3.99
C SER A 16 -6.29 -5.10 -3.05
N THR A 17 -5.99 -3.86 -3.44
CA THR A 17 -6.36 -2.70 -2.65
C THR A 17 -7.88 -2.54 -2.59
N LYS A 18 -8.55 -2.71 -3.72
CA LYS A 18 -10.02 -2.68 -3.75
C LYS A 18 -10.62 -3.71 -2.81
N LYS A 19 -10.06 -4.91 -2.83
CA LYS A 19 -10.54 -6.00 -1.98
C LYS A 19 -10.40 -5.66 -0.50
N LYS A 20 -9.32 -5.00 -0.12
CA LYS A 20 -9.10 -4.61 1.27
C LYS A 20 -10.01 -3.49 1.72
N ILE A 21 -10.42 -2.60 0.82
CA ILE A 21 -11.37 -1.55 1.16
C ILE A 21 -12.74 -2.15 1.45
N GLY A 22 -13.15 -3.14 0.68
CA GLY A 22 -14.40 -3.85 0.91
C GLY A 22 -15.45 -3.56 -0.16
N PRO A 23 -16.72 -3.91 0.10
CA PRO A 23 -17.77 -3.83 -0.93
C PRO A 23 -17.98 -2.46 -1.52
N THR A 24 -17.69 -1.39 -0.78
CA THR A 24 -17.84 -0.03 -1.29
C THR A 24 -16.98 0.20 -2.52
N ALA A 25 -15.86 -0.51 -2.63
CA ALA A 25 -14.91 -0.34 -3.71
C ALA A 25 -15.13 -1.31 -4.86
N ASP A 26 -16.17 -2.15 -4.80
CA ASP A 26 -16.41 -3.15 -5.84
C ASP A 26 -16.86 -2.54 -7.16
N TYR A 27 -17.35 -1.32 -7.14
CA TYR A 27 -17.84 -0.67 -8.33
C TYR A 27 -16.69 -0.09 -9.13
N ASP A 28 -16.67 -0.38 -10.42
CA ASP A 28 -15.64 0.14 -11.32
C ASP A 28 -15.62 1.66 -11.38
N ALA A 29 -16.75 2.28 -11.02
CA ALA A 29 -16.85 3.74 -11.03
C ALA A 29 -15.84 4.40 -10.10
N PHE A 30 -15.37 3.68 -9.07
CA PHE A 30 -14.41 4.23 -8.10
C PHE A 30 -12.96 3.87 -8.42
N ASP A 31 -12.73 3.11 -9.50
CA ASP A 31 -11.37 2.65 -9.82
C ASP A 31 -10.40 3.80 -10.00
N HIS A 32 -10.84 4.86 -10.67
CA HIS A 32 -9.97 6.01 -10.89
C HIS A 32 -9.58 6.68 -9.57
N ASP A 33 -10.56 6.86 -8.68
CA ASP A 33 -10.29 7.50 -7.39
C ASP A 33 -9.35 6.65 -6.54
N ILE A 34 -9.54 5.34 -6.57
CA ILE A 34 -8.66 4.43 -5.84
C ILE A 34 -7.26 4.46 -6.43
N LEU A 35 -7.17 4.47 -7.75
CA LEU A 35 -5.88 4.56 -8.44
C LEU A 35 -5.13 5.82 -8.04
N VAL A 36 -5.82 6.96 -8.01
CA VAL A 36 -5.21 8.22 -7.60
C VAL A 36 -4.71 8.14 -6.17
N SER A 37 -5.50 7.54 -5.29
CA SER A 37 -5.12 7.39 -3.89
C SER A 37 -3.90 6.48 -3.72
N ILE A 38 -3.84 5.39 -4.49
CA ILE A 38 -2.69 4.49 -4.47
C ILE A 38 -1.43 5.24 -4.92
N ASN A 39 -1.52 5.97 -6.02
CA ASN A 39 -0.36 6.71 -6.53
C ASN A 39 0.07 7.82 -5.58
N SER A 40 -0.88 8.45 -4.92
CA SER A 40 -0.58 9.46 -3.90
C SER A 40 0.17 8.83 -2.72
N THR A 41 -0.23 7.61 -2.34
CA THR A 41 0.45 6.90 -1.26
C THR A 41 1.88 6.53 -1.65
N PHE A 42 2.08 6.09 -2.89
CA PHE A 42 3.43 5.82 -3.38
C PHE A 42 4.29 7.07 -3.41
N ALA A 43 3.70 8.22 -3.74
CA ALA A 43 4.43 9.48 -3.71
C ALA A 43 4.87 9.83 -2.29
N THR A 44 4.01 9.57 -1.31
CA THR A 44 4.35 9.78 0.10
C THR A 44 5.49 8.85 0.53
N LEU A 45 5.43 7.58 0.12
CA LEU A 45 6.50 6.64 0.44
C LEU A 45 7.82 7.05 -0.18
N PHE A 46 7.78 7.62 -1.38
CA PHE A 46 8.98 8.13 -2.01
C PHE A 46 9.56 9.28 -1.21
N ASP A 47 8.70 10.23 -0.80
CA ASP A 47 9.15 11.41 -0.07
C ASP A 47 9.67 11.06 1.32
N VAL A 48 8.99 10.15 2.01
CA VAL A 48 9.32 9.83 3.42
C VAL A 48 10.41 8.79 3.51
N CYS A 49 10.34 7.76 2.68
CA CYS A 49 11.20 6.59 2.80
C CYS A 49 12.17 6.39 1.64
N GLY A 50 11.96 7.06 0.52
CA GLY A 50 12.79 6.88 -0.66
C GLY A 50 12.40 5.67 -1.51
N PHE A 51 11.18 5.15 -1.33
CA PHE A 51 10.74 4.00 -2.10
C PHE A 51 10.49 4.38 -3.56
N GLY A 52 11.16 3.68 -4.47
CA GLY A 52 11.04 3.94 -5.90
C GLY A 52 12.34 4.32 -6.56
N GLY A 53 13.37 4.66 -5.78
CA GLY A 53 14.66 5.05 -6.32
C GLY A 53 14.68 6.50 -6.78
N ASP A 54 14.75 6.71 -8.08
CA ASP A 54 14.86 8.07 -8.62
C ASP A 54 13.53 8.81 -8.65
N LYS A 55 12.44 8.07 -8.69
CA LYS A 55 11.10 8.67 -8.77
C LYS A 55 10.09 7.75 -8.12
N PRO A 56 8.93 8.28 -7.71
CA PRO A 56 7.92 7.44 -7.07
C PRO A 56 7.35 6.40 -8.03
N VAL A 57 6.97 5.26 -7.45
CA VAL A 57 6.27 4.22 -8.19
C VAL A 57 4.89 4.77 -8.57
N ARG A 58 4.43 4.43 -9.77
CA ARG A 58 3.08 4.77 -10.24
C ARG A 58 2.48 3.57 -10.94
N ILE A 59 1.18 3.42 -10.79
CA ILE A 59 0.43 2.41 -11.53
C ILE A 59 -0.62 3.09 -12.40
N ASN A 60 -1.01 2.44 -13.49
CA ASN A 60 -1.96 3.01 -14.44
C ASN A 60 -3.26 2.22 -14.54
N GLY A 61 -3.30 1.03 -13.99
CA GLY A 61 -4.49 0.19 -14.05
C GLY A 61 -4.30 -1.08 -13.25
N PRO A 62 -5.06 -2.12 -13.55
CA PRO A 62 -5.00 -3.36 -12.77
C PRO A 62 -3.86 -4.30 -13.16
N GLU A 63 -3.10 -3.99 -14.19
CA GLU A 63 -2.06 -4.90 -14.69
C GLU A 63 -0.80 -4.90 -13.83
N GLU A 64 -0.50 -3.80 -13.18
CA GLU A 64 0.71 -3.74 -12.36
C GLU A 64 0.55 -4.59 -11.11
N THR A 65 1.62 -5.31 -10.77
CA THR A 65 1.59 -6.27 -9.68
C THR A 65 2.61 -5.91 -8.60
N TRP A 66 2.34 -6.41 -7.39
CA TRP A 66 3.22 -6.13 -6.25
C TRP A 66 4.62 -6.66 -6.45
N ASP A 67 4.75 -7.83 -7.08
CA ASP A 67 6.07 -8.45 -7.24
C ASP A 67 6.99 -7.70 -8.20
N THR A 68 6.43 -6.82 -9.03
CA THR A 68 7.27 -6.00 -9.90
C THR A 68 7.88 -4.80 -9.17
N ILE A 69 7.27 -4.38 -8.06
CA ILE A 69 7.77 -3.23 -7.30
C ILE A 69 8.37 -3.62 -5.96
N ILE A 70 8.02 -4.79 -5.43
CA ILE A 70 8.57 -5.28 -4.17
C ILE A 70 9.40 -6.52 -4.47
N THR A 71 10.72 -6.33 -4.56
CA THR A 71 11.65 -7.43 -4.84
C THR A 71 12.37 -7.91 -3.58
N ASP A 72 12.32 -7.12 -2.51
CA ASP A 72 12.93 -7.47 -1.24
C ASP A 72 11.84 -7.92 -0.28
N PRO A 73 11.87 -9.18 0.20
CA PRO A 73 10.82 -9.67 1.11
C PRO A 73 10.65 -8.84 2.37
N ARG A 74 11.67 -8.08 2.77
CA ARG A 74 11.55 -7.20 3.93
C ARG A 74 10.62 -6.02 3.68
N LEU A 75 10.25 -5.77 2.41
CA LEU A 75 9.40 -4.65 2.03
C LEU A 75 7.94 -5.05 1.82
N GLU A 76 7.55 -6.24 2.29
CA GLU A 76 6.14 -6.66 2.22
C GLU A 76 5.23 -5.72 3.00
N TRP A 77 5.76 -5.01 3.98
CA TRP A 77 4.98 -4.02 4.73
C TRP A 77 4.42 -2.89 3.86
N ILE A 78 4.99 -2.70 2.68
CA ILE A 78 4.49 -1.67 1.75
C ILE A 78 3.04 -1.97 1.36
N LYS A 79 2.69 -3.25 1.19
CA LYS A 79 1.30 -3.62 0.89
C LYS A 79 0.35 -3.15 2.00
N ASP A 80 0.70 -3.47 3.24
CA ASP A 80 -0.14 -3.08 4.38
C ASP A 80 -0.23 -1.57 4.49
N TYR A 81 0.87 -0.88 4.25
CA TYR A 81 0.88 0.58 4.28
C TYR A 81 -0.10 1.16 3.26
N VAL A 82 -0.03 0.68 2.01
CA VAL A 82 -0.91 1.15 0.96
C VAL A 82 -2.37 0.84 1.30
N PHE A 83 -2.64 -0.39 1.74
CA PHE A 83 -4.01 -0.79 2.09
C PHE A 83 -4.60 0.12 3.16
N MET A 84 -3.83 0.40 4.20
CA MET A 84 -4.33 1.21 5.31
C MET A 84 -4.51 2.67 4.91
N LYS A 85 -3.56 3.23 4.17
CA LYS A 85 -3.65 4.62 3.74
C LYS A 85 -4.84 4.84 2.81
N VAL A 86 -5.04 3.94 1.86
CA VAL A 86 -6.13 4.07 0.90
C VAL A 86 -7.47 3.83 1.60
N LYS A 87 -7.53 2.87 2.51
CA LYS A 87 -8.76 2.60 3.24
C LYS A 87 -9.19 3.81 4.07
N ILE A 88 -8.26 4.44 4.76
CA ILE A 88 -8.57 5.64 5.54
C ILE A 88 -9.06 6.77 4.63
N ALA A 89 -8.43 6.93 3.49
CA ALA A 89 -8.81 8.00 2.56
C ALA A 89 -10.18 7.74 1.93
N PHE A 90 -10.51 6.48 1.66
CA PHE A 90 -11.69 6.13 0.89
C PHE A 90 -12.88 5.76 1.76
N ASP A 91 -12.63 5.09 2.86
CA ASP A 91 -13.68 4.60 3.76
C ASP A 91 -13.14 4.62 5.19
N PRO A 92 -12.99 5.82 5.78
CA PRO A 92 -12.37 5.91 7.10
C PRO A 92 -13.27 5.29 8.17
N PRO A 93 -12.66 4.69 9.21
CA PRO A 93 -13.46 4.16 10.31
C PRO A 93 -14.18 5.30 11.02
N SER A 94 -15.43 5.04 11.42
CA SER A 94 -16.22 6.02 12.14
C SER A 94 -15.81 6.14 13.60
N ASN A 95 -15.13 5.13 14.13
CA ASN A 95 -14.68 5.10 15.52
C ASN A 95 -13.34 5.81 15.64
N ALA A 96 -13.30 6.85 16.47
CA ALA A 96 -12.09 7.66 16.62
C ALA A 96 -10.89 6.86 17.16
N THR A 97 -11.16 5.93 18.07
CA THR A 97 -10.11 5.10 18.65
C THR A 97 -9.49 4.18 17.58
N LEU A 98 -10.32 3.61 16.73
CA LEU A 98 -9.86 2.74 15.67
C LEU A 98 -9.04 3.52 14.65
N LEU A 99 -9.49 4.72 14.30
CA LEU A 99 -8.75 5.58 13.39
C LEU A 99 -7.37 5.93 13.96
N GLU A 100 -7.34 6.24 15.25
CA GLU A 100 -6.08 6.54 15.93
C GLU A 100 -5.12 5.36 15.89
N ASN A 101 -5.64 4.15 16.10
CA ASN A 101 -4.83 2.94 16.02
C ASN A 101 -4.28 2.71 14.62
N TYR A 102 -5.09 2.96 13.60
CA TYR A 102 -4.62 2.85 12.23
C TYR A 102 -3.48 3.84 11.95
N ASN A 103 -3.63 5.07 12.43
CA ASN A 103 -2.59 6.08 12.22
C ASN A 103 -1.29 5.70 12.92
N LYS A 104 -1.37 5.10 14.09
CA LYS A 104 -0.17 4.61 14.79
C LYS A 104 0.51 3.50 14.00
N GLN A 105 -0.27 2.57 13.46
CA GLN A 105 0.28 1.49 12.66
C GLN A 105 0.93 2.03 11.37
N ILE A 106 0.31 3.02 10.75
CA ILE A 106 0.88 3.64 9.55
C ILE A 106 2.23 4.27 9.86
N THR A 107 2.33 4.99 10.99
CA THR A 107 3.60 5.60 11.40
C THR A 107 4.67 4.53 11.65
N GLU A 108 4.29 3.43 12.29
CA GLU A 108 5.23 2.34 12.55
C GLU A 108 5.68 1.68 11.26
N LEU A 109 4.77 1.49 10.32
CA LEU A 109 5.12 0.92 9.01
C LEU A 109 6.07 1.84 8.25
N GLU A 110 5.85 3.14 8.30
CA GLU A 110 6.76 4.09 7.66
C GLU A 110 8.17 3.94 8.21
N TRP A 111 8.28 3.81 9.53
CA TRP A 111 9.60 3.65 10.16
C TRP A 111 10.27 2.36 9.72
N ARG A 112 9.52 1.27 9.65
CA ARG A 112 10.07 -0.03 9.23
C ARG A 112 10.52 0.00 7.78
N ILE A 113 9.71 0.58 6.92
CA ILE A 113 10.05 0.69 5.49
C ILE A 113 11.27 1.58 5.32
N TYR A 114 11.30 2.71 6.02
CA TYR A 114 12.44 3.62 5.99
C TYR A 114 13.73 2.91 6.42
N THR A 115 13.65 2.13 7.48
CA THR A 115 14.81 1.42 8.00
C THR A 115 15.40 0.46 6.97
N VAL A 116 14.54 -0.28 6.28
CA VAL A 116 14.99 -1.22 5.27
C VAL A 116 15.59 -0.49 4.07
N LEU A 117 14.89 0.52 3.57
CA LEU A 117 15.32 1.20 2.35
C LEU A 117 16.59 2.01 2.54
N ASN A 118 16.85 2.48 3.74
CA ASN A 118 18.02 3.29 4.02
C ASN A 118 19.10 2.55 4.79
N ASP A 119 18.95 1.24 4.94
CA ASP A 119 19.90 0.38 5.64
C ASP A 119 20.24 0.91 7.02
N TYR A 120 19.23 1.40 7.72
CA TYR A 120 19.43 1.98 9.04
C TYR A 120 19.03 0.99 10.12
N TYR A 121 20.02 0.48 10.82
CA TYR A 121 19.81 -0.48 11.91
C TYR A 121 20.59 0.01 13.13
N PRO A 122 19.93 0.81 13.98
CA PRO A 122 20.66 1.49 15.06
C PRO A 122 21.33 0.55 16.07
N ASP A 123 20.88 -0.67 16.16
CA ASP A 123 21.43 -1.64 17.10
C ASP A 123 22.43 -2.60 16.45
N VAL A 124 22.86 -2.35 15.25
CA VAL A 124 23.81 -3.22 14.55
C VAL A 124 25.25 -2.85 14.87
N HIS A 125 25.47 -1.78 15.53
CA HIS A 125 26.85 -1.31 15.82
C HIS A 125 27.33 -1.66 17.21
#